data_310973858f88e50240e70af5ed76c72f
#
_entry.id   310973858f88e50240e70af5ed76c72f
#
_cell.length_a   1.000
_cell.length_b   1.000
_cell.length_c   1.000
_cell.angle_alpha   90.00
_cell.angle_beta   90.00
_cell.angle_gamma   90.00
#
_symmetry.space_group_name_H-M   'P 1'
#
loop_
_entity.id
_entity.type
_entity.pdbx_description
1 polymer ?
#
loop_
_entity_poly.entity_id
_entity_poly.type
_entity_poly.pdbx_seq_one_letter_code
_entity_poly.pdbx_strand_id
1 'polypeptide(L)'
;MRQFRTLAMRVRSPEASAAMTHAARRIGLPVAQLPGDPAEVTGLRSADGVAWRAAGGYLTTLIAGGVDIRLHGAGPSWFAGLPRDVTGRDIRLVSVGEAPDLVGPCPAVAKLADEKHPAFSAAWVRNADDLRNRLRTARLPADSTLIIMDHWLDLASEYRIFTIGREPVAWSPYVVEGEEWSPSLRHHRASWHDEAATFVALMLADLPAEDVPPTAVIDVGRTDAGDFAVLEVNNVWSSGLYSCDPDGVLRAVLAANDPDCAPRWRWQPAPALGA
;
A
#
# COMPACT_ATOMS: atom_id res chain seq x y z
N MET A 1 2.55 19.10 14.21
CA MET A 1 3.35 18.21 13.35
C MET A 1 4.75 18.08 13.93
N ARG A 2 5.23 16.87 14.21
CA ARG A 2 6.58 16.62 14.72
C ARG A 2 7.62 17.13 13.72
N GLN A 3 8.70 17.74 14.21
CA GLN A 3 9.78 18.18 13.34
C GLN A 3 10.74 17.00 13.08
N PHE A 4 10.70 16.45 11.88
CA PHE A 4 11.67 15.45 11.43
C PHE A 4 13.01 16.14 11.11
N ARG A 5 14.12 15.43 11.36
CA ARG A 5 15.48 15.89 11.10
C ARG A 5 16.06 15.31 9.82
N THR A 6 15.56 14.15 9.40
CA THR A 6 16.07 13.43 8.23
C THR A 6 14.99 12.54 7.64
N LEU A 7 14.92 12.46 6.32
CA LEU A 7 14.19 11.43 5.59
C LEU A 7 15.18 10.34 5.16
N ALA A 8 15.14 9.18 5.79
CA ALA A 8 15.89 8.00 5.38
C ALA A 8 15.09 7.28 4.28
N MET A 9 15.66 7.19 3.08
CA MET A 9 14.90 6.77 1.91
C MET A 9 15.64 5.77 1.04
N ARG A 10 14.92 4.73 0.56
CA ARG A 10 15.33 3.81 -0.49
C ARG A 10 14.18 3.58 -1.46
N VAL A 11 14.22 4.22 -2.60
CA VAL A 11 13.21 4.13 -3.66
C VAL A 11 13.87 3.53 -4.90
N ARG A 12 13.19 2.56 -5.55
CA ARG A 12 13.76 1.81 -6.69
C ARG A 12 13.90 2.67 -7.95
N SER A 13 12.91 3.53 -8.24
CA SER A 13 12.96 4.43 -9.40
C SER A 13 13.86 5.62 -9.10
N PRO A 14 14.90 5.90 -9.92
CA PRO A 14 15.73 7.10 -9.82
C PRO A 14 14.91 8.39 -9.91
N GLU A 15 13.89 8.43 -10.78
CA GLU A 15 13.01 9.57 -10.98
C GLU A 15 12.18 9.86 -9.71
N ALA A 16 11.57 8.83 -9.13
CA ALA A 16 10.82 8.95 -7.87
C ALA A 16 11.74 9.35 -6.70
N SER A 17 12.98 8.82 -6.67
CA SER A 17 13.99 9.22 -5.67
C SER A 17 14.35 10.68 -5.81
N ALA A 18 14.60 11.17 -7.03
CA ALA A 18 14.90 12.56 -7.32
C ALA A 18 13.74 13.50 -6.95
N ALA A 19 12.50 13.14 -7.32
CA ALA A 19 11.29 13.90 -7.02
C ALA A 19 11.08 14.05 -5.50
N MET A 20 11.20 12.96 -4.74
CA MET A 20 11.08 12.98 -3.28
C MET A 20 12.22 13.78 -2.62
N THR A 21 13.43 13.66 -3.12
CA THR A 21 14.57 14.44 -2.64
C THR A 21 14.35 15.93 -2.88
N HIS A 22 13.81 16.31 -4.04
CA HIS A 22 13.47 17.69 -4.34
C HIS A 22 12.37 18.23 -3.42
N ALA A 23 11.29 17.46 -3.20
CA ALA A 23 10.23 17.83 -2.27
C ALA A 23 10.76 18.02 -0.83
N ALA A 24 11.60 17.11 -0.35
CA ALA A 24 12.22 17.22 0.98
C ALA A 24 13.10 18.47 1.12
N ARG A 25 13.88 18.79 0.08
CA ARG A 25 14.72 20.02 0.06
C ARG A 25 13.90 21.29 0.15
N ARG A 26 12.73 21.37 -0.51
CA ARG A 26 11.86 22.56 -0.43
C ARG A 26 11.41 22.91 1.00
N ILE A 27 11.31 21.91 1.85
CA ILE A 27 10.94 22.10 3.27
C ILE A 27 12.16 22.07 4.21
N GLY A 28 13.38 22.07 3.67
CA GLY A 28 14.61 22.04 4.45
C GLY A 28 14.88 20.70 5.15
N LEU A 29 14.28 19.59 4.70
CA LEU A 29 14.45 18.27 5.29
C LEU A 29 15.62 17.53 4.60
N PRO A 30 16.72 17.23 5.30
CA PRO A 30 17.81 16.42 4.78
C PRO A 30 17.36 15.02 4.36
N VAL A 31 17.94 14.49 3.30
CA VAL A 31 17.67 13.13 2.83
C VAL A 31 18.90 12.26 2.99
N ALA A 32 18.77 11.14 3.69
CA ALA A 32 19.74 10.07 3.77
C ALA A 32 19.33 8.94 2.82
N GLN A 33 20.12 8.69 1.77
CA GLN A 33 19.92 7.54 0.90
C GLN A 33 20.33 6.28 1.63
N LEU A 34 19.40 5.33 1.76
CA LEU A 34 19.68 4.05 2.40
C LEU A 34 20.47 3.12 1.44
N PRO A 35 21.48 2.41 1.95
CA PRO A 35 22.31 1.50 1.16
C PRO A 35 21.51 0.31 0.62
N GLY A 36 22.11 -0.45 -0.29
CA GLY A 36 21.54 -1.68 -0.83
C GLY A 36 21.40 -2.78 0.23
N ASP A 37 22.43 -2.93 1.05
CA ASP A 37 22.45 -3.87 2.17
C ASP A 37 21.95 -3.19 3.46
N PRO A 38 20.86 -3.69 4.07
CA PRO A 38 20.36 -3.19 5.34
C PRO A 38 21.39 -3.21 6.47
N ALA A 39 22.33 -4.15 6.46
CA ALA A 39 23.36 -4.27 7.50
C ALA A 39 24.33 -3.07 7.58
N GLU A 40 24.42 -2.29 6.50
CA GLU A 40 25.23 -1.06 6.45
C GLU A 40 24.55 0.15 7.10
N VAL A 41 23.27 0.03 7.47
CA VAL A 41 22.52 1.15 8.07
C VAL A 41 22.90 1.29 9.55
N THR A 42 23.52 2.42 9.89
CA THR A 42 23.94 2.74 11.25
C THR A 42 23.49 4.14 11.67
N GLY A 43 23.24 4.32 12.97
CA GLY A 43 23.00 5.64 13.56
C GLY A 43 21.67 6.31 13.19
N LEU A 44 20.76 5.65 12.49
CA LEU A 44 19.43 6.17 12.13
C LEU A 44 18.36 5.54 13.03
N ARG A 45 17.53 6.37 13.69
CA ARG A 45 16.46 5.92 14.59
C ARG A 45 15.25 6.85 14.52
N SER A 46 14.04 6.29 14.59
CA SER A 46 12.81 7.09 14.69
C SER A 46 12.81 8.02 15.91
N ALA A 47 13.38 7.57 17.04
CA ALA A 47 13.50 8.36 18.24
C ALA A 47 14.30 9.67 18.03
N ASP A 48 15.27 9.66 17.09
CA ASP A 48 16.11 10.81 16.75
C ASP A 48 15.51 11.72 15.67
N GLY A 49 14.24 11.52 15.32
CA GLY A 49 13.54 12.33 14.32
C GLY A 49 13.81 11.86 12.88
N VAL A 50 14.14 10.61 12.68
CA VAL A 50 14.24 10.02 11.32
C VAL A 50 12.87 9.58 10.85
N ALA A 51 12.46 10.06 9.66
CA ALA A 51 11.34 9.53 8.92
C ALA A 51 11.84 8.49 7.91
N TRP A 52 11.08 7.41 7.71
CA TRP A 52 11.48 6.27 6.88
C TRP A 52 10.59 6.14 5.65
N ARG A 53 11.22 5.84 4.50
CA ARG A 53 10.54 5.50 3.25
C ARG A 53 11.33 4.43 2.51
N ALA A 54 10.89 3.18 2.57
CA ALA A 54 11.51 2.06 1.85
C ALA A 54 10.51 0.91 1.69
N ALA A 55 10.88 -0.12 0.95
CA ALA A 55 10.08 -1.34 0.82
C ALA A 55 9.92 -2.03 2.18
N GLY A 56 8.75 -2.65 2.42
CA GLY A 56 8.42 -3.31 3.69
C GLY A 56 9.46 -4.34 4.11
N GLY A 57 9.85 -5.27 3.24
CA GLY A 57 10.87 -6.27 3.53
C GLY A 57 12.24 -5.68 3.92
N TYR A 58 12.64 -4.55 3.30
CA TYR A 58 13.86 -3.85 3.70
C TYR A 58 13.76 -3.31 5.13
N LEU A 59 12.64 -2.66 5.47
CA LEU A 59 12.42 -2.12 6.82
C LEU A 59 12.26 -3.24 7.87
N THR A 60 11.63 -4.35 7.50
CA THR A 60 11.55 -5.56 8.36
C THR A 60 12.94 -6.07 8.71
N THR A 61 13.85 -6.14 7.74
CA THR A 61 15.25 -6.54 7.98
C THR A 61 15.98 -5.57 8.92
N LEU A 62 15.78 -4.25 8.76
CA LEU A 62 16.34 -3.25 9.67
C LEU A 62 15.82 -3.41 11.11
N ILE A 63 14.51 -3.63 11.27
CA ILE A 63 13.89 -3.85 12.59
C ILE A 63 14.45 -5.12 13.24
N ALA A 64 14.56 -6.21 12.47
CA ALA A 64 15.17 -7.45 12.94
C ALA A 64 16.64 -7.26 13.37
N GLY A 65 17.37 -6.34 12.73
CA GLY A 65 18.72 -5.89 13.10
C GLY A 65 18.76 -4.92 14.29
N GLY A 66 17.62 -4.60 14.92
CA GLY A 66 17.54 -3.74 16.10
C GLY A 66 17.40 -2.23 15.81
N VAL A 67 17.13 -1.83 14.58
CA VAL A 67 16.88 -0.42 14.24
C VAL A 67 15.51 0.02 14.75
N ASP A 68 15.45 1.12 15.49
CA ASP A 68 14.18 1.71 15.97
C ASP A 68 13.44 2.39 14.81
N ILE A 69 12.45 1.69 14.26
CA ILE A 69 11.57 2.17 13.20
C ILE A 69 10.13 2.14 13.70
N ARG A 70 9.45 3.30 13.61
CA ARG A 70 8.07 3.46 14.07
C ARG A 70 7.24 4.01 12.93
N LEU A 71 6.36 3.17 12.41
CA LEU A 71 5.51 3.47 11.26
C LEU A 71 4.07 3.09 11.56
N HIS A 72 3.16 3.67 10.81
CA HIS A 72 1.76 3.25 10.82
C HIS A 72 1.17 3.19 9.41
N GLY A 73 0.03 2.55 9.32
CA GLY A 73 -0.74 2.39 8.09
C GLY A 73 -2.03 1.64 8.35
N ALA A 74 -2.89 1.55 7.35
CA ALA A 74 -4.20 0.95 7.47
C ALA A 74 -4.16 -0.57 7.71
N GLY A 75 -3.22 -1.27 7.12
CA GLY A 75 -3.14 -2.73 7.18
C GLY A 75 -4.25 -3.45 6.39
N PRO A 76 -4.07 -4.75 6.14
CA PRO A 76 -5.00 -5.54 5.32
C PRO A 76 -6.35 -5.79 5.99
N SER A 77 -6.41 -5.81 7.32
CA SER A 77 -7.67 -5.98 8.07
C SER A 77 -8.62 -4.81 7.86
N TRP A 78 -8.10 -3.60 7.74
CA TRP A 78 -8.92 -2.44 7.43
C TRP A 78 -9.52 -2.55 6.03
N PHE A 79 -8.72 -2.95 5.03
CA PHE A 79 -9.20 -3.17 3.67
C PHE A 79 -10.30 -4.25 3.61
N ALA A 80 -10.10 -5.38 4.28
CA ALA A 80 -11.09 -6.46 4.33
C ALA A 80 -12.36 -6.09 5.12
N GLY A 81 -12.28 -5.09 5.99
CA GLY A 81 -13.43 -4.56 6.74
C GLY A 81 -14.25 -3.50 5.99
N LEU A 82 -13.80 -3.05 4.82
CA LEU A 82 -14.57 -2.09 4.01
C LEU A 82 -15.86 -2.73 3.48
N PRO A 83 -16.97 -1.97 3.41
CA PRO A 83 -18.24 -2.46 2.89
C PRO A 83 -18.14 -2.89 1.41
N ARG A 84 -18.99 -3.85 1.01
CA ARG A 84 -19.03 -4.38 -0.35
C ARG A 84 -19.37 -3.33 -1.40
N ASP A 85 -20.20 -2.36 -1.07
CA ASP A 85 -20.56 -1.26 -1.97
C ASP A 85 -19.37 -0.35 -2.32
N VAL A 86 -18.34 -0.30 -1.45
CA VAL A 86 -17.10 0.44 -1.69
C VAL A 86 -16.04 -0.41 -2.40
N THR A 87 -16.03 -1.72 -2.15
CA THR A 87 -15.02 -2.63 -2.71
C THR A 87 -15.47 -3.31 -3.99
N GLY A 88 -16.76 -3.26 -4.31
CA GLY A 88 -17.39 -3.94 -5.43
C GLY A 88 -17.42 -5.47 -5.31
N ARG A 89 -16.84 -6.04 -4.25
CA ARG A 89 -16.66 -7.50 -4.06
C ARG A 89 -16.49 -7.86 -2.61
N ASP A 90 -16.69 -9.15 -2.28
CA ASP A 90 -16.39 -9.68 -0.96
C ASP A 90 -14.90 -9.90 -0.78
N ILE A 91 -14.36 -9.40 0.33
CA ILE A 91 -12.94 -9.51 0.67
C ILE A 91 -12.82 -10.21 2.02
N ARG A 92 -11.99 -11.23 2.09
CA ARG A 92 -11.75 -11.99 3.32
C ARG A 92 -10.27 -12.13 3.59
N LEU A 93 -9.88 -11.97 4.84
CA LEU A 93 -8.55 -12.34 5.32
C LEU A 93 -8.60 -13.75 5.89
N VAL A 94 -7.58 -14.54 5.54
CA VAL A 94 -7.47 -15.92 5.97
C VAL A 94 -6.00 -16.32 6.02
N SER A 95 -5.63 -17.24 6.91
CA SER A 95 -4.29 -17.83 6.89
C SER A 95 -4.08 -18.69 5.64
N VAL A 96 -2.84 -18.83 5.21
CA VAL A 96 -2.46 -19.72 4.09
C VAL A 96 -2.95 -21.14 4.34
N GLY A 97 -2.90 -21.62 5.61
CA GLY A 97 -3.36 -22.95 5.96
C GLY A 97 -4.86 -23.17 5.79
N GLU A 98 -5.69 -22.15 6.03
CA GLU A 98 -7.15 -22.22 5.98
C GLU A 98 -7.74 -21.80 4.63
N ALA A 99 -7.00 -21.03 3.84
CA ALA A 99 -7.48 -20.45 2.58
C ALA A 99 -8.10 -21.45 1.60
N PRO A 100 -7.56 -22.67 1.39
CA PRO A 100 -8.17 -23.65 0.49
C PRO A 100 -9.59 -24.04 0.89
N ASP A 101 -9.86 -24.16 2.18
CA ASP A 101 -11.19 -24.57 2.68
C ASP A 101 -12.21 -23.44 2.51
N LEU A 102 -11.76 -22.19 2.59
CA LEU A 102 -12.59 -21.01 2.31
C LEU A 102 -12.97 -20.88 0.83
N VAL A 103 -12.02 -21.14 -0.08
CA VAL A 103 -12.26 -21.08 -1.53
C VAL A 103 -13.23 -22.18 -1.98
N GLY A 104 -13.06 -23.39 -1.46
CA GLY A 104 -13.93 -24.51 -1.81
C GLY A 104 -13.92 -24.85 -3.30
N PRO A 105 -15.11 -25.14 -3.91
CA PRO A 105 -15.21 -25.50 -5.32
C PRO A 105 -15.32 -24.29 -6.26
N CYS A 106 -15.53 -23.08 -5.74
CA CYS A 106 -15.76 -21.87 -6.54
C CYS A 106 -14.45 -21.17 -6.91
N PRO A 107 -14.40 -20.51 -8.06
CA PRO A 107 -13.29 -19.62 -8.37
C PRO A 107 -13.21 -18.44 -7.42
N ALA A 108 -11.98 -17.98 -7.18
CA ALA A 108 -11.70 -16.80 -6.35
C ALA A 108 -10.42 -16.10 -6.82
N VAL A 109 -10.17 -14.91 -6.33
CA VAL A 109 -8.88 -14.23 -6.47
C VAL A 109 -8.12 -14.33 -5.16
N ALA A 110 -6.87 -14.76 -5.21
CA ALA A 110 -6.02 -14.87 -4.04
C ALA A 110 -4.76 -14.02 -4.19
N LYS A 111 -4.39 -13.27 -3.15
CA LYS A 111 -3.12 -12.55 -3.07
C LYS A 111 -2.59 -12.54 -1.64
N LEU A 112 -1.27 -12.33 -1.45
CA LEU A 112 -0.73 -12.03 -0.13
C LEU A 112 -1.26 -10.69 0.38
N ALA A 113 -1.51 -10.60 1.67
CA ALA A 113 -2.13 -9.44 2.30
C ALA A 113 -1.17 -8.24 2.39
N ASP A 114 0.07 -8.48 2.82
CA ASP A 114 1.00 -7.41 3.20
C ASP A 114 2.21 -7.27 2.28
N GLU A 115 2.51 -8.26 1.45
CA GLU A 115 3.74 -8.29 0.66
C GLU A 115 3.53 -8.83 -0.75
N LYS A 116 4.39 -8.38 -1.67
CA LYS A 116 4.51 -8.98 -3.00
C LYS A 116 5.57 -10.08 -2.94
N HIS A 117 5.14 -11.33 -3.13
CA HIS A 117 6.05 -12.46 -3.18
C HIS A 117 6.31 -12.87 -4.64
N PRO A 118 7.58 -13.05 -5.07
CA PRO A 118 7.89 -13.36 -6.47
C PRO A 118 7.19 -14.63 -7.00
N ALA A 119 7.03 -15.64 -6.14
CA ALA A 119 6.41 -16.91 -6.49
C ALA A 119 4.88 -16.94 -6.26
N PHE A 120 4.28 -15.87 -5.70
CA PHE A 120 2.84 -15.80 -5.43
C PHE A 120 2.31 -14.38 -5.71
N SER A 121 2.07 -14.10 -6.98
CA SER A 121 1.35 -12.88 -7.38
C SER A 121 -0.16 -13.03 -7.18
N ALA A 122 -0.88 -11.90 -7.13
CA ALA A 122 -2.34 -11.93 -7.20
C ALA A 122 -2.79 -12.74 -8.42
N ALA A 123 -3.68 -13.70 -8.21
CA ALA A 123 -4.07 -14.63 -9.25
C ALA A 123 -5.49 -15.15 -9.07
N TRP A 124 -6.13 -15.41 -10.19
CA TRP A 124 -7.34 -16.19 -10.24
C TRP A 124 -7.05 -17.65 -9.88
N VAL A 125 -7.77 -18.20 -8.94
CA VAL A 125 -7.70 -19.60 -8.53
C VAL A 125 -9.04 -20.26 -8.81
N ARG A 126 -9.01 -21.43 -9.45
CA ARG A 126 -10.22 -22.11 -9.93
C ARG A 126 -11.01 -22.79 -8.81
N ASN A 127 -10.30 -23.30 -7.81
CA ASN A 127 -10.83 -24.03 -6.67
C ASN A 127 -9.76 -24.23 -5.60
N ALA A 128 -10.12 -24.89 -4.50
CA ALA A 128 -9.23 -25.24 -3.40
C ALA A 128 -7.95 -25.95 -3.81
N ASP A 129 -8.02 -26.90 -4.75
CA ASP A 129 -6.85 -27.69 -5.16
C ASP A 129 -5.87 -26.86 -5.99
N ASP A 130 -6.36 -25.98 -6.86
CA ASP A 130 -5.53 -25.02 -7.58
C ASP A 130 -4.81 -24.09 -6.60
N LEU A 131 -5.50 -23.59 -5.58
CA LEU A 131 -4.90 -22.77 -4.53
C LEU A 131 -3.84 -23.54 -3.73
N ARG A 132 -4.15 -24.76 -3.26
CA ARG A 132 -3.18 -25.62 -2.54
C ARG A 132 -1.89 -25.85 -3.36
N ASN A 133 -2.03 -26.08 -4.67
CA ASN A 133 -0.88 -26.29 -5.55
C ASN A 133 -0.01 -25.02 -5.65
N ARG A 134 -0.61 -23.85 -5.81
CA ARG A 134 0.10 -22.55 -5.88
C ARG A 134 0.82 -22.23 -4.59
N LEU A 135 0.16 -22.39 -3.44
CA LEU A 135 0.72 -22.14 -2.12
C LEU A 135 1.91 -23.05 -1.83
N ARG A 136 1.81 -24.34 -2.17
CA ARG A 136 2.91 -25.29 -2.03
C ARG A 136 4.11 -24.95 -2.92
N THR A 137 3.84 -24.53 -4.17
CA THR A 137 4.90 -24.09 -5.09
C THR A 137 5.62 -22.84 -4.58
N ALA A 138 4.88 -21.89 -4.02
CA ALA A 138 5.41 -20.66 -3.46
C ALA A 138 6.10 -20.88 -2.09
N ARG A 139 5.89 -22.03 -1.44
CA ARG A 139 6.44 -22.37 -0.11
C ARG A 139 6.12 -21.33 0.97
N LEU A 140 4.91 -20.76 0.91
CA LEU A 140 4.49 -19.78 1.90
C LEU A 140 4.29 -20.45 3.28
N PRO A 141 4.69 -19.79 4.38
CA PRO A 141 4.37 -20.22 5.73
C PRO A 141 2.85 -20.31 5.94
N ALA A 142 2.40 -21.30 6.72
CA ALA A 142 0.98 -21.57 6.93
C ALA A 142 0.25 -20.44 7.66
N ASP A 143 0.96 -19.65 8.44
CA ASP A 143 0.49 -18.49 9.21
C ASP A 143 0.53 -17.17 8.41
N SER A 144 1.10 -17.17 7.21
CA SER A 144 1.02 -16.01 6.32
C SER A 144 -0.43 -15.70 5.98
N THR A 145 -0.74 -14.42 5.83
CA THR A 145 -2.12 -13.96 5.57
C THR A 145 -2.36 -13.75 4.08
N LEU A 146 -3.46 -14.31 3.59
CA LEU A 146 -4.00 -14.09 2.26
C LEU A 146 -5.22 -13.18 2.30
N ILE A 147 -5.41 -12.43 1.24
CA ILE A 147 -6.66 -11.82 0.84
C ILE A 147 -7.31 -12.73 -0.20
N ILE A 148 -8.55 -13.15 0.08
CA ILE A 148 -9.40 -13.89 -0.85
C ILE A 148 -10.55 -12.99 -1.27
N MET A 149 -10.77 -12.85 -2.58
CA MET A 149 -11.85 -12.06 -3.15
C MET A 149 -12.72 -12.96 -4.03
N ASP A 150 -14.03 -12.72 -4.05
CA ASP A 150 -14.99 -13.57 -4.76
C ASP A 150 -14.91 -13.42 -6.29
N HIS A 151 -14.44 -12.29 -6.82
CA HIS A 151 -14.23 -12.08 -8.25
C HIS A 151 -13.20 -10.97 -8.55
N TRP A 152 -12.79 -10.92 -9.80
CA TRP A 152 -12.01 -9.83 -10.39
C TRP A 152 -12.96 -8.73 -10.86
N LEU A 153 -12.52 -7.50 -10.84
CA LEU A 153 -13.24 -6.37 -11.41
C LEU A 153 -12.69 -6.05 -12.80
N ASP A 154 -13.57 -5.84 -13.75
CA ASP A 154 -13.20 -5.31 -15.06
C ASP A 154 -13.06 -3.80 -14.97
N LEU A 155 -11.86 -3.30 -15.22
CA LEU A 155 -11.47 -1.92 -14.95
C LEU A 155 -11.04 -1.20 -16.23
N ALA A 156 -11.60 -0.03 -16.46
CA ALA A 156 -11.15 0.90 -17.49
C ALA A 156 -9.87 1.65 -17.04
N SER A 157 -9.75 1.94 -15.76
CA SER A 157 -8.59 2.67 -15.23
C SER A 157 -8.39 2.44 -13.74
N GLU A 158 -7.15 2.64 -13.27
CA GLU A 158 -6.76 2.50 -11.88
C GLU A 158 -6.01 3.75 -11.39
N TYR A 159 -6.31 4.18 -10.18
CA TYR A 159 -5.80 5.40 -9.55
C TYR A 159 -5.18 5.09 -8.21
N ARG A 160 -4.09 5.77 -7.90
CA ARG A 160 -3.47 5.75 -6.58
C ARG A 160 -3.75 7.04 -5.84
N ILE A 161 -4.28 6.93 -4.62
CA ILE A 161 -4.64 8.06 -3.76
C ILE A 161 -3.91 7.95 -2.42
N PHE A 162 -3.08 8.94 -2.09
CA PHE A 162 -2.45 9.09 -0.78
C PHE A 162 -3.37 9.91 0.12
N THR A 163 -3.61 9.44 1.35
CA THR A 163 -4.46 10.12 2.32
C THR A 163 -3.75 10.41 3.64
N ILE A 164 -4.17 11.49 4.30
CA ILE A 164 -3.88 11.79 5.70
C ILE A 164 -5.23 11.94 6.40
N GLY A 165 -5.56 11.00 7.29
CA GLY A 165 -6.92 10.89 7.81
C GLY A 165 -7.92 10.81 6.65
N ARG A 166 -8.91 11.73 6.63
CA ARG A 166 -9.95 11.79 5.60
C ARG A 166 -9.56 12.56 4.33
N GLU A 167 -8.39 13.20 4.31
CA GLU A 167 -7.99 14.10 3.23
C GLU A 167 -7.12 13.37 2.20
N PRO A 168 -7.53 13.23 0.93
CA PRO A 168 -6.64 12.95 -0.18
C PRO A 168 -5.61 14.07 -0.33
N VAL A 169 -4.33 13.73 -0.33
CA VAL A 169 -3.23 14.71 -0.38
C VAL A 169 -2.37 14.63 -1.63
N ALA A 170 -2.44 13.50 -2.35
CA ALA A 170 -1.84 13.32 -3.66
C ALA A 170 -2.52 12.16 -4.38
N TRP A 171 -2.75 12.29 -5.69
CA TRP A 171 -3.36 11.24 -6.50
C TRP A 171 -2.91 11.29 -7.95
N SER A 172 -2.95 10.15 -8.60
CA SER A 172 -2.71 10.01 -10.03
C SER A 172 -3.28 8.70 -10.58
N PRO A 173 -3.59 8.62 -11.88
CA PRO A 173 -3.77 7.33 -12.53
C PRO A 173 -2.43 6.58 -12.55
N TYR A 174 -2.47 5.25 -12.67
CA TYR A 174 -1.28 4.43 -12.89
C TYR A 174 -1.51 3.31 -13.91
N VAL A 175 -2.77 2.92 -14.18
CA VAL A 175 -3.17 2.08 -15.29
C VAL A 175 -4.37 2.72 -15.99
N VAL A 176 -4.37 2.74 -17.31
CA VAL A 176 -5.48 3.19 -18.15
C VAL A 176 -5.60 2.25 -19.33
N GLU A 177 -6.79 1.68 -19.55
CA GLU A 177 -7.06 0.71 -20.63
C GLU A 177 -6.06 -0.47 -20.64
N GLY A 178 -5.63 -0.92 -19.45
CA GLY A 178 -4.67 -2.02 -19.27
C GLY A 178 -3.20 -1.66 -19.49
N GLU A 179 -2.90 -0.41 -19.82
CA GLU A 179 -1.53 0.10 -20.01
C GLU A 179 -1.07 0.96 -18.84
N GLU A 180 0.24 0.97 -18.56
CA GLU A 180 0.81 1.89 -17.59
C GLU A 180 0.58 3.33 -18.04
N TRP A 181 0.01 4.16 -17.16
CA TRP A 181 -0.36 5.51 -17.48
C TRP A 181 0.87 6.39 -17.76
N SER A 182 0.76 7.18 -18.82
CA SER A 182 1.68 8.28 -19.10
C SER A 182 0.90 9.52 -19.58
N PRO A 183 1.44 10.73 -19.43
CA PRO A 183 0.78 11.96 -19.91
C PRO A 183 0.49 11.99 -21.41
N SER A 184 1.09 11.08 -22.18
CA SER A 184 0.85 10.92 -23.61
C SER A 184 -0.41 10.12 -23.95
N LEU A 185 -1.02 9.43 -23.00
CA LEU A 185 -2.29 8.71 -23.19
C LEU A 185 -3.44 9.71 -23.32
N ARG A 186 -3.78 10.06 -24.57
CA ARG A 186 -4.70 11.15 -24.93
C ARG A 186 -6.18 10.89 -24.61
N HIS A 187 -6.54 9.65 -24.29
CA HIS A 187 -7.94 9.25 -24.10
C HIS A 187 -8.41 9.36 -22.64
N HIS A 188 -7.49 9.62 -21.72
CA HIS A 188 -7.83 9.71 -20.31
C HIS A 188 -8.38 11.10 -19.98
N ARG A 189 -9.58 11.16 -19.40
CA ARG A 189 -10.18 12.44 -18.96
C ARG A 189 -9.56 12.87 -17.63
N ALA A 190 -8.97 14.05 -17.60
CA ALA A 190 -8.36 14.60 -16.40
C ALA A 190 -9.34 14.68 -15.20
N SER A 191 -10.65 14.91 -15.47
CA SER A 191 -11.68 14.93 -14.41
C SER A 191 -11.81 13.62 -13.64
N TRP A 192 -11.48 12.46 -14.24
CA TRP A 192 -11.60 11.18 -13.56
C TRP A 192 -10.58 11.01 -12.42
N HIS A 193 -9.46 11.75 -12.46
CA HIS A 193 -8.50 11.78 -11.37
C HIS A 193 -9.12 12.39 -10.10
N ASP A 194 -9.81 13.54 -10.28
CA ASP A 194 -10.45 14.25 -9.17
C ASP A 194 -11.71 13.51 -8.70
N GLU A 195 -12.43 12.85 -9.61
CA GLU A 195 -13.56 11.97 -9.27
C GLU A 195 -13.11 10.80 -8.38
N ALA A 196 -11.97 10.15 -8.70
CA ALA A 196 -11.42 9.07 -7.89
C ALA A 196 -10.99 9.55 -6.49
N ALA A 197 -10.35 10.72 -6.40
CA ALA A 197 -9.99 11.31 -5.11
C ALA A 197 -11.25 11.72 -4.32
N THR A 198 -12.28 12.24 -4.99
CA THR A 198 -13.57 12.58 -4.36
C THR A 198 -14.27 11.33 -3.83
N PHE A 199 -14.29 10.24 -4.59
CA PHE A 199 -14.82 8.95 -4.13
C PHE A 199 -14.16 8.51 -2.82
N VAL A 200 -12.81 8.55 -2.75
CA VAL A 200 -12.07 8.20 -1.53
C VAL A 200 -12.41 9.15 -0.37
N ALA A 201 -12.48 10.46 -0.63
CA ALA A 201 -12.83 11.43 0.41
C ALA A 201 -14.21 11.18 1.01
N LEU A 202 -15.22 10.91 0.16
CA LEU A 202 -16.59 10.59 0.58
C LEU A 202 -16.65 9.28 1.36
N MET A 203 -16.00 8.21 0.85
CA MET A 203 -15.90 6.94 1.54
C MET A 203 -15.31 7.11 2.95
N LEU A 204 -14.21 7.86 3.08
CA LEU A 204 -13.57 8.10 4.38
C LEU A 204 -14.41 9.00 5.30
N ALA A 205 -15.22 9.90 4.73
CA ALA A 205 -16.14 10.74 5.51
C ALA A 205 -17.28 9.95 6.14
N ASP A 206 -17.72 8.87 5.50
CA ASP A 206 -18.81 8.01 5.99
C ASP A 206 -18.34 7.04 7.10
N LEU A 207 -17.03 6.82 7.26
CA LEU A 207 -16.51 5.96 8.32
C LEU A 207 -16.56 6.67 9.70
N PRO A 208 -16.74 5.94 10.80
CA PRO A 208 -16.49 6.45 12.15
C PRO A 208 -15.06 7.00 12.27
N ALA A 209 -14.86 8.06 13.07
CA ALA A 209 -13.56 8.73 13.16
C ALA A 209 -12.44 7.79 13.64
N GLU A 210 -12.79 6.87 14.53
CA GLU A 210 -11.88 5.85 15.03
C GLU A 210 -11.46 4.83 13.94
N ASP A 211 -12.29 4.59 12.94
CA ASP A 211 -12.02 3.63 11.87
C ASP A 211 -11.31 4.23 10.66
N VAL A 212 -11.07 5.55 10.67
CA VAL A 212 -10.26 6.20 9.65
C VAL A 212 -8.77 6.03 9.96
N PRO A 213 -7.98 5.43 9.05
CA PRO A 213 -6.54 5.30 9.27
C PRO A 213 -5.86 6.67 9.25
N PRO A 214 -4.83 6.87 10.10
CA PRO A 214 -4.08 8.15 10.11
C PRO A 214 -3.44 8.46 8.76
N THR A 215 -3.02 7.43 8.03
CA THR A 215 -2.56 7.53 6.64
C THR A 215 -2.83 6.24 5.89
N ALA A 216 -3.12 6.34 4.61
CA ALA A 216 -3.23 5.19 3.71
C ALA A 216 -2.83 5.57 2.29
N VAL A 217 -2.47 4.56 1.50
CA VAL A 217 -2.53 4.62 0.04
C VAL A 217 -3.66 3.71 -0.40
N ILE A 218 -4.65 4.31 -1.04
CA ILE A 218 -5.86 3.62 -1.49
C ILE A 218 -5.81 3.56 -3.01
N ASP A 219 -5.71 2.35 -3.55
CA ASP A 219 -5.80 2.14 -4.98
C ASP A 219 -7.27 1.91 -5.34
N VAL A 220 -7.75 2.65 -6.33
CA VAL A 220 -9.15 2.69 -6.75
C VAL A 220 -9.23 2.37 -8.23
N GLY A 221 -10.14 1.48 -8.59
CA GLY A 221 -10.47 1.16 -9.97
C GLY A 221 -11.76 1.86 -10.41
N ARG A 222 -11.81 2.27 -11.68
CA ARG A 222 -13.01 2.72 -12.33
C ARG A 222 -13.45 1.67 -13.33
N THR A 223 -14.68 1.19 -13.20
CA THR A 223 -15.27 0.22 -14.12
C THR A 223 -15.66 0.89 -15.45
N ASP A 224 -15.93 0.08 -16.47
CA ASP A 224 -16.48 0.54 -17.76
C ASP A 224 -17.85 1.25 -17.59
N ALA A 225 -18.62 0.86 -16.58
CA ALA A 225 -19.88 1.50 -16.22
C ALA A 225 -19.70 2.89 -15.57
N GLY A 226 -18.49 3.21 -15.14
CA GLY A 226 -18.14 4.48 -14.51
C GLY A 226 -18.14 4.46 -12.98
N ASP A 227 -18.46 3.33 -12.36
CA ASP A 227 -18.43 3.17 -10.91
C ASP A 227 -17.00 3.03 -10.40
N PHE A 228 -16.76 3.48 -9.16
CA PHE A 228 -15.48 3.32 -8.49
C PHE A 228 -15.51 2.19 -7.46
N ALA A 229 -14.39 1.49 -7.31
CA ALA A 229 -14.20 0.50 -6.26
C ALA A 229 -12.79 0.53 -5.69
N VAL A 230 -12.64 0.33 -4.38
CA VAL A 230 -11.33 0.16 -3.73
C VAL A 230 -10.74 -1.18 -4.12
N LEU A 231 -9.54 -1.16 -4.71
CA LEU A 231 -8.84 -2.34 -5.20
C LEU A 231 -7.85 -2.91 -4.20
N GLU A 232 -7.14 -1.99 -3.54
CA GLU A 232 -6.05 -2.32 -2.63
C GLU A 232 -5.81 -1.18 -1.66
N VAL A 233 -5.30 -1.52 -0.48
CA VAL A 233 -4.82 -0.54 0.50
C VAL A 233 -3.38 -0.86 0.84
N ASN A 234 -2.53 0.16 0.78
CA ASN A 234 -1.10 0.02 0.94
C ASN A 234 -0.56 1.00 1.99
N ASN A 235 0.63 0.71 2.51
CA ASN A 235 1.33 1.60 3.41
C ASN A 235 1.98 2.76 2.65
N VAL A 236 1.81 3.97 3.13
CA VAL A 236 2.32 5.21 2.50
C VAL A 236 3.84 5.19 2.33
N TRP A 237 4.57 4.74 3.34
CA TRP A 237 6.03 4.72 3.39
C TRP A 237 6.67 3.68 2.45
N SER A 238 5.92 2.71 1.93
CA SER A 238 6.41 1.69 0.99
C SER A 238 5.86 1.83 -0.43
N SER A 239 4.86 2.70 -0.64
CA SER A 239 4.14 2.79 -1.91
C SER A 239 4.89 3.58 -2.98
N GLY A 240 4.72 3.15 -4.24
CA GLY A 240 5.23 3.86 -5.41
C GLY A 240 4.58 5.23 -5.60
N LEU A 241 5.36 6.18 -6.10
CA LEU A 241 4.93 7.55 -6.32
C LEU A 241 4.00 7.67 -7.54
N TYR A 242 4.27 6.91 -8.59
CA TYR A 242 3.70 7.11 -9.92
C TYR A 242 3.78 8.59 -10.35
N SER A 243 2.68 9.18 -10.82
CA SER A 243 2.61 10.59 -11.21
C SER A 243 1.96 11.48 -10.14
N CYS A 244 1.84 11.00 -8.91
CA CYS A 244 1.33 11.80 -7.79
C CYS A 244 2.24 12.98 -7.47
N ASP A 245 1.65 14.08 -6.98
CA ASP A 245 2.41 15.23 -6.50
C ASP A 245 3.38 14.83 -5.39
N PRO A 246 4.71 15.03 -5.58
CA PRO A 246 5.70 14.64 -4.60
C PRO A 246 5.59 15.35 -3.25
N ASP A 247 5.04 16.57 -3.20
CA ASP A 247 4.86 17.31 -1.95
C ASP A 247 3.73 16.70 -1.12
N GLY A 248 2.61 16.36 -1.75
CA GLY A 248 1.51 15.66 -1.11
C GLY A 248 1.95 14.29 -0.61
N VAL A 249 2.70 13.52 -1.42
CA VAL A 249 3.26 12.23 -0.99
C VAL A 249 4.23 12.38 0.17
N LEU A 250 5.11 13.40 0.16
CA LEU A 250 6.02 13.66 1.27
C LEU A 250 5.26 13.97 2.56
N ARG A 251 4.21 14.80 2.50
CA ARG A 251 3.34 15.08 3.64
C ARG A 251 2.77 13.78 4.23
N ALA A 252 2.23 12.90 3.39
CA ALA A 252 1.69 11.61 3.81
C ALA A 252 2.78 10.70 4.42
N VAL A 253 3.98 10.64 3.82
CA VAL A 253 5.12 9.87 4.37
C VAL A 253 5.51 10.38 5.76
N LEU A 254 5.63 11.68 5.94
CA LEU A 254 5.97 12.27 7.25
C LEU A 254 4.86 11.98 8.27
N ALA A 255 3.60 12.11 7.89
CA ALA A 255 2.47 11.74 8.75
C ALA A 255 2.51 10.26 9.15
N ALA A 256 2.86 9.35 8.22
CA ALA A 256 2.97 7.90 8.49
C ALA A 256 4.14 7.52 9.43
N ASN A 257 5.04 8.45 9.69
CA ASN A 257 6.17 8.31 10.63
C ASN A 257 5.90 8.96 12.01
N ASP A 258 4.69 9.45 12.25
CA ASP A 258 4.32 10.02 13.55
C ASP A 258 4.18 8.87 14.59
N PRO A 259 4.98 8.86 15.67
CA PRO A 259 4.91 7.82 16.68
C PRO A 259 3.64 7.89 17.54
N ASP A 260 2.91 9.00 17.53
CA ASP A 260 1.75 9.26 18.38
C ASP A 260 0.43 8.73 17.76
N CYS A 261 0.50 7.65 16.98
CA CYS A 261 -0.69 6.99 16.45
C CYS A 261 -1.29 5.96 17.42
N ALA A 262 -2.60 5.70 17.29
CA ALA A 262 -3.27 4.65 18.06
C ALA A 262 -2.61 3.29 17.80
N PRO A 263 -2.48 2.40 18.83
CA PRO A 263 -1.76 1.13 18.71
C PRO A 263 -2.24 0.24 17.54
N ARG A 264 -3.54 0.25 17.23
CA ARG A 264 -4.12 -0.53 16.14
C ARG A 264 -3.62 -0.14 14.73
N TRP A 265 -3.10 1.07 14.57
CA TRP A 265 -2.54 1.56 13.32
C TRP A 265 -1.02 1.41 13.24
N ARG A 266 -0.37 0.94 14.30
CA ARG A 266 1.08 0.69 14.28
C ARG A 266 1.37 -0.47 13.34
N TRP A 267 2.24 -0.21 12.37
CA TRP A 267 2.72 -1.27 11.50
C TRP A 267 3.54 -2.28 12.30
N GLN A 268 3.19 -3.53 12.15
CA GLN A 268 3.97 -4.67 12.64
C GLN A 268 4.54 -5.37 11.42
N PRO A 269 5.88 -5.59 11.34
CA PRO A 269 6.45 -6.38 10.28
C PRO A 269 5.79 -7.76 10.27
N ALA A 270 5.33 -8.19 9.08
CA ALA A 270 4.97 -9.59 8.90
C ALA A 270 6.18 -10.48 9.23
N PRO A 271 5.99 -11.70 9.79
CA PRO A 271 7.08 -12.66 9.93
C PRO A 271 7.80 -12.77 8.59
N ALA A 272 9.12 -12.60 8.59
CA ALA A 272 9.90 -12.64 7.35
C ALA A 272 9.51 -13.90 6.57
N LEU A 273 8.88 -13.72 5.42
CA LEU A 273 8.72 -14.79 4.45
C LEU A 273 10.14 -15.22 4.12
N GLY A 274 10.57 -16.38 4.63
CA GLY A 274 11.96 -16.83 4.61
C GLY A 274 12.61 -16.58 3.25
N ALA A 275 13.77 -15.95 3.29
CA ALA A 275 14.64 -15.72 2.15
C ALA A 275 15.11 -17.04 1.54
#